data_b748ad76407f2a2eef8ec784cadafb43
#
_entry.id   b748ad76407f2a2eef8ec784cadafb43
#
_cell.length_a   1.000
_cell.length_b   1.000
_cell.length_c   1.000
_cell.angle_alpha   90.00
_cell.angle_beta   90.00
_cell.angle_gamma   90.00
#
_symmetry.space_group_name_H-M   'P 1'
#
loop_
_entity.id
_entity.type
_entity.pdbx_description
1 polymer ?
#
loop_
_entity_poly.entity_id
_entity_poly.type
_entity_poly.pdbx_seq_one_letter_code
_entity_poly.pdbx_strand_id
1 'polypeptide(L)'
;RYPVKKWAAALAIVAALLYAGLAGWTTPTQRSVIMAGIAFLAVILDRSPISLQLVAWAAFLVLLFQPDSLLGASFQMSFAAVFALVVVFERLGPWFAARRQGWGEGATWDAKLFSTLSWLFIGLAATVATSFVAGLATLPFALFHFDRVSVYGIVANAIAVPLTGFWIMPFAALSLLLMPFGLEGWALTAMGWGCDALLA
;
A
#
# COMPACT_ATOMS: atom_id res chain seq x y z
N ARG A 1 -30.14 -5.09 -0.57
CA ARG A 1 -28.80 -5.06 -1.17
C ARG A 1 -27.82 -5.61 -0.15
N TYR A 2 -27.17 -6.72 -0.44
CA TYR A 2 -26.15 -7.31 0.44
C TYR A 2 -24.98 -6.34 0.63
N PRO A 3 -24.46 -6.13 1.85
CA PRO A 3 -23.34 -5.22 2.12
C PRO A 3 -22.01 -5.86 1.70
N VAL A 4 -21.81 -6.02 0.39
CA VAL A 4 -20.63 -6.71 -0.19
C VAL A 4 -19.31 -6.12 0.33
N LYS A 5 -19.26 -4.79 0.52
CA LYS A 5 -18.06 -4.11 1.06
C LYS A 5 -17.71 -4.57 2.48
N LYS A 6 -18.72 -4.77 3.34
CA LYS A 6 -18.52 -5.20 4.73
C LYS A 6 -18.07 -6.66 4.81
N TRP A 7 -18.64 -7.53 3.98
CA TRP A 7 -18.20 -8.93 3.88
C TRP A 7 -16.77 -9.04 3.34
N ALA A 8 -16.44 -8.25 2.30
CA ALA A 8 -15.09 -8.20 1.77
C ALA A 8 -14.08 -7.71 2.83
N ALA A 9 -14.44 -6.67 3.60
CA ALA A 9 -13.59 -6.17 4.69
C ALA A 9 -13.41 -7.21 5.81
N ALA A 10 -14.47 -7.94 6.18
CA ALA A 10 -14.37 -8.99 7.18
C ALA A 10 -13.48 -10.15 6.72
N LEU A 11 -13.63 -10.60 5.48
CA LEU A 11 -12.76 -11.61 4.87
C LEU A 11 -11.31 -11.15 4.80
N ALA A 12 -11.06 -9.87 4.46
CA ALA A 12 -9.73 -9.30 4.42
C ALA A 12 -9.05 -9.27 5.79
N ILE A 13 -9.79 -9.00 6.89
CA ILE A 13 -9.27 -9.10 8.25
C ILE A 13 -8.84 -10.55 8.55
N VAL A 14 -9.69 -11.53 8.25
CA VAL A 14 -9.38 -12.95 8.46
C VAL A 14 -8.14 -13.36 7.66
N ALA A 15 -8.08 -12.97 6.38
CA ALA A 15 -6.92 -13.26 5.54
C ALA A 15 -5.63 -12.62 6.08
N ALA A 16 -5.70 -11.37 6.57
CA ALA A 16 -4.56 -10.68 7.17
C ALA A 16 -4.07 -11.38 8.45
N LEU A 17 -4.98 -11.86 9.29
CA LEU A 17 -4.64 -12.62 10.50
C LEU A 17 -4.01 -13.98 10.18
N LEU A 18 -4.55 -14.70 9.20
CA LEU A 18 -3.98 -15.96 8.72
C LEU A 18 -2.57 -15.74 8.15
N TYR A 19 -2.41 -14.70 7.32
CA TYR A 19 -1.09 -14.35 6.80
C TYR A 19 -0.11 -14.02 7.92
N ALA A 20 -0.52 -13.27 8.94
CA ALA A 20 0.34 -12.94 10.09
C ALA A 20 0.80 -14.19 10.83
N GLY A 21 -0.10 -15.17 11.01
CA GLY A 21 0.23 -16.47 11.60
C GLY A 21 1.29 -17.22 10.78
N LEU A 22 1.11 -17.28 9.45
CA LEU A 22 2.07 -17.91 8.53
C LEU A 22 3.41 -17.17 8.45
N ALA A 23 3.39 -15.85 8.52
CA ALA A 23 4.60 -15.00 8.46
C ALA A 23 5.41 -14.98 9.78
N GLY A 24 5.03 -15.77 10.78
CA GLY A 24 5.75 -15.91 12.05
C GLY A 24 5.54 -14.75 13.03
N TRP A 25 4.44 -13.99 12.88
CA TRP A 25 4.00 -12.95 13.83
C TRP A 25 5.09 -11.90 14.15
N THR A 26 5.89 -11.52 13.18
CA THR A 26 6.97 -10.54 13.35
C THR A 26 6.43 -9.14 13.68
N THR A 27 7.22 -8.30 14.36
CA THR A 27 6.82 -6.93 14.73
C THR A 27 6.30 -6.09 13.55
N PRO A 28 6.92 -6.09 12.35
CA PRO A 28 6.38 -5.40 11.18
C PRO A 28 5.02 -5.95 10.73
N THR A 29 4.85 -7.28 10.77
CA THR A 29 3.60 -7.94 10.38
C THR A 29 2.46 -7.61 11.35
N GLN A 30 2.72 -7.63 12.65
CA GLN A 30 1.74 -7.25 13.69
C GLN A 30 1.19 -5.83 13.45
N ARG A 31 2.08 -4.85 13.18
CA ARG A 31 1.66 -3.47 12.90
C ARG A 31 0.84 -3.36 11.62
N SER A 32 1.27 -4.03 10.57
CA SER A 32 0.53 -4.04 9.30
C SER A 32 -0.88 -4.61 9.48
N VAL A 33 -1.02 -5.69 10.26
CA VAL A 33 -2.33 -6.31 10.57
C VAL A 33 -3.18 -5.39 11.45
N ILE A 34 -2.61 -4.72 12.45
CA ILE A 34 -3.35 -3.77 13.29
C ILE A 34 -3.86 -2.60 12.44
N MET A 35 -2.98 -1.99 11.62
CA MET A 35 -3.35 -0.87 10.76
C MET A 35 -4.41 -1.26 9.73
N ALA A 36 -4.23 -2.38 9.04
CA ALA A 36 -5.19 -2.89 8.07
C ALA A 36 -6.52 -3.27 8.75
N GLY A 37 -6.45 -3.93 9.90
CA GLY A 37 -7.62 -4.31 10.70
C GLY A 37 -8.47 -3.11 11.10
N ILE A 38 -7.84 -2.01 11.56
CA ILE A 38 -8.54 -0.78 11.90
C ILE A 38 -9.17 -0.14 10.66
N ALA A 39 -8.45 -0.11 9.52
CA ALA A 39 -8.98 0.42 8.28
C ALA A 39 -10.18 -0.39 7.78
N PHE A 40 -10.12 -1.72 7.81
CA PHE A 40 -11.25 -2.59 7.43
C PHE A 40 -12.41 -2.51 8.44
N LEU A 41 -12.11 -2.37 9.73
CA LEU A 41 -13.14 -2.13 10.74
C LEU A 41 -13.87 -0.80 10.50
N ALA A 42 -13.15 0.25 10.08
CA ALA A 42 -13.77 1.50 9.68
C ALA A 42 -14.74 1.32 8.50
N VAL A 43 -14.37 0.51 7.49
CA VAL A 43 -15.27 0.15 6.37
C VAL A 43 -16.52 -0.57 6.86
N ILE A 44 -16.39 -1.51 7.80
CA ILE A 44 -17.53 -2.24 8.41
C ILE A 44 -18.45 -1.27 9.15
N LEU A 45 -17.87 -0.27 9.83
CA LEU A 45 -18.59 0.75 10.59
C LEU A 45 -19.08 1.94 9.73
N ASP A 46 -18.98 1.85 8.39
CA ASP A 46 -19.32 2.91 7.44
C ASP A 46 -18.55 4.23 7.71
N ARG A 47 -17.31 4.13 8.22
CA ARG A 47 -16.40 5.27 8.40
C ARG A 47 -15.38 5.35 7.27
N SER A 48 -14.81 6.55 7.06
CA SER A 48 -13.75 6.69 6.06
C SER A 48 -12.51 5.89 6.48
N PRO A 49 -12.01 4.96 5.63
CA PRO A 49 -10.87 4.11 5.97
C PRO A 49 -9.52 4.85 5.95
N ILE A 50 -9.49 6.07 5.44
CA ILE A 50 -8.30 6.92 5.36
C ILE A 50 -8.62 8.20 6.12
N SER A 51 -8.11 8.32 7.36
CA SER A 51 -8.26 9.51 8.18
C SER A 51 -7.16 9.58 9.24
N LEU A 52 -6.76 10.78 9.62
CA LEU A 52 -5.80 11.01 10.71
C LEU A 52 -6.27 10.39 12.03
N GLN A 53 -7.58 10.37 12.26
CA GLN A 53 -8.16 9.76 13.45
C GLN A 53 -7.86 8.24 13.50
N LEU A 54 -7.96 7.54 12.37
CA LEU A 54 -7.63 6.10 12.33
C LEU A 54 -6.15 5.83 12.50
N VAL A 55 -5.29 6.69 11.96
CA VAL A 55 -3.84 6.61 12.19
C VAL A 55 -3.54 6.77 13.70
N ALA A 56 -4.18 7.72 14.36
CA ALA A 56 -4.03 7.92 15.80
C ALA A 56 -4.51 6.69 16.61
N TRP A 57 -5.66 6.11 16.25
CA TRP A 57 -6.14 4.87 16.90
C TRP A 57 -5.20 3.69 16.66
N ALA A 58 -4.66 3.56 15.43
CA ALA A 58 -3.68 2.52 15.12
C ALA A 58 -2.40 2.69 15.95
N ALA A 59 -1.88 3.92 16.05
CA ALA A 59 -0.71 4.23 16.89
C ALA A 59 -0.99 3.89 18.35
N PHE A 60 -2.13 4.33 18.89
CA PHE A 60 -2.52 4.06 20.26
C PHE A 60 -2.58 2.56 20.55
N LEU A 61 -3.22 1.76 19.69
CA LEU A 61 -3.32 0.32 19.87
C LEU A 61 -1.96 -0.37 19.79
N VAL A 62 -1.10 0.02 18.85
CA VAL A 62 0.26 -0.53 18.77
C VAL A 62 1.04 -0.25 20.03
N LEU A 63 0.97 0.98 20.56
CA LEU A 63 1.68 1.38 21.78
C LEU A 63 1.08 0.74 23.03
N LEU A 64 -0.21 0.42 23.02
CA LEU A 64 -0.85 -0.28 24.13
C LEU A 64 -0.31 -1.72 24.29
N PHE A 65 -0.07 -2.41 23.14
CA PHE A 65 0.46 -3.77 23.14
C PHE A 65 2.00 -3.83 23.17
N GLN A 66 2.66 -2.80 22.65
CA GLN A 66 4.12 -2.74 22.51
C GLN A 66 4.63 -1.32 22.81
N PRO A 67 4.64 -0.89 24.09
CA PRO A 67 5.05 0.47 24.47
C PRO A 67 6.50 0.78 24.09
N ASP A 68 7.38 -0.23 24.13
CA ASP A 68 8.80 -0.08 23.78
C ASP A 68 9.02 0.25 22.30
N SER A 69 8.00 0.02 21.43
CA SER A 69 8.10 0.30 20.00
C SER A 69 8.16 1.81 19.68
N LEU A 70 7.74 2.69 20.60
CA LEU A 70 7.71 4.14 20.40
C LEU A 70 9.06 4.72 19.97
N LEU A 71 10.14 4.25 20.58
CA LEU A 71 11.50 4.68 20.28
C LEU A 71 12.14 3.88 19.12
N GLY A 72 11.46 2.87 18.63
CA GLY A 72 11.95 2.02 17.55
C GLY A 72 11.83 2.69 16.17
N ALA A 73 12.90 2.62 15.36
CA ALA A 73 12.93 3.13 13.98
C ALA A 73 11.72 2.69 13.18
N SER A 74 11.36 1.43 13.32
CA SER A 74 10.29 0.78 12.59
C SER A 74 8.91 1.39 12.86
N PHE A 75 8.60 1.77 14.11
CA PHE A 75 7.36 2.47 14.47
C PHE A 75 7.37 3.90 13.93
N GLN A 76 8.44 4.64 14.24
CA GLN A 76 8.55 6.07 13.88
C GLN A 76 8.48 6.27 12.38
N MET A 77 9.24 5.52 11.58
CA MET A 77 9.22 5.63 10.11
C MET A 77 7.87 5.23 9.51
N SER A 78 7.27 4.14 10.00
CA SER A 78 5.98 3.67 9.48
C SER A 78 4.86 4.67 9.75
N PHE A 79 4.73 5.15 10.99
CA PHE A 79 3.68 6.11 11.33
C PHE A 79 3.93 7.49 10.74
N ALA A 80 5.19 7.95 10.62
CA ALA A 80 5.52 9.19 9.94
C ALA A 80 5.11 9.15 8.45
N ALA A 81 5.42 8.06 7.75
CA ALA A 81 5.03 7.90 6.36
C ALA A 81 3.51 7.89 6.19
N VAL A 82 2.79 7.08 6.98
CA VAL A 82 1.32 6.98 6.89
C VAL A 82 0.66 8.30 7.26
N PHE A 83 1.10 8.96 8.34
CA PHE A 83 0.60 10.27 8.75
C PHE A 83 0.75 11.29 7.62
N ALA A 84 1.95 11.43 7.06
CA ALA A 84 2.22 12.38 5.99
C ALA A 84 1.36 12.09 4.73
N LEU A 85 1.23 10.82 4.35
CA LEU A 85 0.40 10.42 3.22
C LEU A 85 -1.08 10.73 3.46
N VAL A 86 -1.60 10.43 4.65
CA VAL A 86 -3.01 10.73 4.98
C VAL A 86 -3.27 12.23 4.96
N VAL A 87 -2.37 13.05 5.52
CA VAL A 87 -2.48 14.53 5.46
C VAL A 87 -2.53 15.02 4.01
N VAL A 88 -1.64 14.50 3.17
CA VAL A 88 -1.60 14.88 1.74
C VAL A 88 -2.89 14.44 1.04
N PHE A 89 -3.36 13.21 1.28
CA PHE A 89 -4.61 12.73 0.69
C PHE A 89 -5.84 13.50 1.16
N GLU A 90 -5.94 13.84 2.44
CA GLU A 90 -7.05 14.65 2.97
C GLU A 90 -7.06 16.06 2.38
N ARG A 91 -5.88 16.66 2.18
CA ARG A 91 -5.76 18.02 1.64
C ARG A 91 -5.93 18.09 0.13
N LEU A 92 -5.33 17.17 -0.60
CA LEU A 92 -5.30 17.17 -2.07
C LEU A 92 -6.42 16.33 -2.70
N GLY A 93 -7.01 15.39 -1.96
CA GLY A 93 -8.07 14.51 -2.46
C GLY A 93 -9.25 15.24 -3.09
N PRO A 94 -9.81 16.26 -2.46
CA PRO A 94 -10.92 17.05 -3.03
C PRO A 94 -10.54 17.73 -4.34
N TRP A 95 -9.33 18.25 -4.44
CA TRP A 95 -8.82 18.91 -5.65
C TRP A 95 -8.66 17.92 -6.82
N PHE A 96 -8.14 16.71 -6.55
CA PHE A 96 -8.06 15.65 -7.56
C PHE A 96 -9.45 15.13 -7.97
N ALA A 97 -10.37 14.99 -7.01
CA ALA A 97 -11.73 14.56 -7.28
C ALA A 97 -12.49 15.56 -8.17
N ALA A 98 -12.33 16.87 -7.92
CA ALA A 98 -12.95 17.91 -8.73
C ALA A 98 -12.46 17.93 -10.19
N ARG A 99 -11.17 17.65 -10.41
CA ARG A 99 -10.59 17.55 -11.76
C ARG A 99 -11.05 16.29 -12.51
N ARG A 100 -11.42 15.25 -11.79
CA ARG A 100 -11.86 13.97 -12.37
C ARG A 100 -13.25 14.01 -12.97
N GLN A 101 -14.12 14.92 -12.49
CA GLN A 101 -15.52 15.02 -12.93
C GLN A 101 -15.67 15.56 -14.37
N GLY A 102 -14.63 16.13 -14.96
CA GLY A 102 -14.66 16.63 -16.35
C GLY A 102 -14.19 15.63 -17.43
N TRP A 103 -13.82 14.39 -17.05
CA TRP A 103 -13.21 13.42 -17.94
C TRP A 103 -14.07 12.15 -18.04
N GLY A 104 -15.04 12.09 -18.94
CA GLY A 104 -15.71 10.82 -19.07
C GLY A 104 -16.99 10.71 -19.90
N GLU A 105 -17.52 11.75 -20.46
CA GLU A 105 -18.74 11.64 -21.27
C GLU A 105 -18.42 11.92 -22.75
N GLY A 106 -18.52 10.87 -23.58
CA GLY A 106 -18.50 10.98 -25.04
C GLY A 106 -17.22 10.57 -25.78
N ALA A 107 -16.42 9.64 -25.24
CA ALA A 107 -15.13 9.31 -25.83
C ALA A 107 -15.22 8.33 -27.02
N THR A 108 -14.79 8.78 -28.20
CA THR A 108 -14.39 7.95 -29.37
C THR A 108 -13.23 7.00 -29.00
N TRP A 109 -12.95 5.98 -29.82
CA TRP A 109 -11.89 4.98 -29.57
C TRP A 109 -10.51 5.61 -29.35
N ASP A 110 -10.18 6.69 -30.06
CA ASP A 110 -8.94 7.46 -29.90
C ASP A 110 -8.85 8.13 -28.54
N ALA A 111 -9.98 8.63 -28.03
CA ALA A 111 -10.08 9.21 -26.70
C ALA A 111 -9.94 8.14 -25.58
N LYS A 112 -10.31 6.88 -25.82
CA LYS A 112 -10.08 5.78 -24.89
C LYS A 112 -8.59 5.41 -24.76
N LEU A 113 -7.87 5.34 -25.88
CA LEU A 113 -6.42 5.12 -25.88
C LEU A 113 -5.68 6.27 -25.17
N PHE A 114 -6.04 7.51 -25.46
CA PHE A 114 -5.48 8.69 -24.80
C PHE A 114 -5.82 8.73 -23.30
N SER A 115 -7.03 8.31 -22.94
CA SER A 115 -7.41 8.19 -21.53
C SER A 115 -6.60 7.12 -20.79
N THR A 116 -6.35 5.96 -21.41
CA THR A 116 -5.54 4.89 -20.80
C THR A 116 -4.10 5.31 -20.57
N LEU A 117 -3.48 5.97 -21.55
CA LEU A 117 -2.13 6.52 -21.41
C LEU A 117 -2.07 7.60 -20.32
N SER A 118 -3.05 8.50 -20.27
CA SER A 118 -3.12 9.52 -19.21
C SER A 118 -3.30 8.91 -17.82
N TRP A 119 -4.05 7.81 -17.69
CA TRP A 119 -4.17 7.07 -16.44
C TRP A 119 -2.86 6.45 -15.97
N LEU A 120 -2.06 5.91 -16.89
CA LEU A 120 -0.72 5.39 -16.59
C LEU A 120 0.21 6.51 -16.11
N PHE A 121 0.22 7.66 -16.80
CA PHE A 121 1.02 8.80 -16.38
C PHE A 121 0.58 9.37 -15.03
N ILE A 122 -0.71 9.49 -14.78
CA ILE A 122 -1.25 9.93 -13.48
C ILE A 122 -0.90 8.93 -12.39
N GLY A 123 -1.00 7.63 -12.66
CA GLY A 123 -0.61 6.57 -11.72
C GLY A 123 0.88 6.64 -11.37
N LEU A 124 1.73 6.79 -12.38
CA LEU A 124 3.18 6.94 -12.17
C LEU A 124 3.50 8.22 -11.38
N ALA A 125 2.91 9.35 -11.77
CA ALA A 125 3.08 10.60 -11.04
C ALA A 125 2.61 10.51 -9.58
N ALA A 126 1.49 9.84 -9.33
CA ALA A 126 1.00 9.58 -7.98
C ALA A 126 1.97 8.70 -7.19
N THR A 127 2.53 7.65 -7.80
CA THR A 127 3.54 6.78 -7.17
C THR A 127 4.80 7.57 -6.80
N VAL A 128 5.30 8.41 -7.70
CA VAL A 128 6.46 9.28 -7.44
C VAL A 128 6.14 10.27 -6.31
N ALA A 129 4.98 10.92 -6.36
CA ALA A 129 4.56 11.87 -5.33
C ALA A 129 4.41 11.21 -3.94
N THR A 130 3.79 10.03 -3.88
CA THR A 130 3.65 9.30 -2.61
C THR A 130 4.99 8.83 -2.08
N SER A 131 5.90 8.35 -2.93
CA SER A 131 7.27 7.98 -2.56
C SER A 131 8.07 9.18 -2.05
N PHE A 132 7.90 10.34 -2.68
CA PHE A 132 8.55 11.58 -2.24
C PHE A 132 8.04 12.02 -0.87
N VAL A 133 6.73 12.08 -0.67
CA VAL A 133 6.11 12.45 0.61
C VAL A 133 6.53 11.49 1.73
N ALA A 134 6.43 10.19 1.49
CA ALA A 134 6.83 9.17 2.46
C ALA A 134 8.34 9.26 2.77
N GLY A 135 9.18 9.44 1.74
CA GLY A 135 10.63 9.61 1.89
C GLY A 135 10.99 10.82 2.74
N LEU A 136 10.39 11.98 2.47
CA LEU A 136 10.60 13.19 3.29
C LEU A 136 10.16 13.00 4.73
N ALA A 137 9.02 12.36 4.96
CA ALA A 137 8.50 12.12 6.30
C ALA A 137 9.35 11.15 7.10
N THR A 138 9.95 10.16 6.45
CA THR A 138 10.82 9.16 7.09
C THR A 138 12.28 9.60 7.20
N LEU A 139 12.72 10.58 6.42
CA LEU A 139 14.10 11.05 6.34
C LEU A 139 14.73 11.39 7.70
N PRO A 140 14.09 12.20 8.58
CA PRO A 140 14.69 12.54 9.88
C PRO A 140 14.91 11.31 10.76
N PHE A 141 13.99 10.35 10.72
CA PHE A 141 14.12 9.11 11.47
C PHE A 141 15.16 8.16 10.86
N ALA A 142 15.26 8.11 9.53
CA ALA A 142 16.29 7.33 8.84
C ALA A 142 17.68 7.86 9.16
N LEU A 143 17.87 9.17 9.16
CA LEU A 143 19.12 9.80 9.58
C LEU A 143 19.45 9.48 11.04
N PHE A 144 18.48 9.62 11.94
CA PHE A 144 18.70 9.41 13.38
C PHE A 144 19.04 7.96 13.73
N HIS A 145 18.39 6.98 13.07
CA HIS A 145 18.54 5.56 13.42
C HIS A 145 19.60 4.83 12.60
N PHE A 146 19.87 5.27 11.36
CA PHE A 146 20.69 4.51 10.42
C PHE A 146 21.85 5.31 9.83
N ASP A 147 21.94 6.62 10.09
CA ASP A 147 22.92 7.52 9.47
C ASP A 147 22.97 7.43 7.94
N ARG A 148 21.83 7.13 7.31
CA ARG A 148 21.72 6.90 5.86
C ARG A 148 20.57 7.67 5.25
N VAL A 149 20.82 8.20 4.05
CA VAL A 149 19.80 8.83 3.19
C VAL A 149 19.67 8.01 1.91
N SER A 150 18.45 7.58 1.60
CA SER A 150 18.18 6.89 0.33
C SER A 150 17.96 7.92 -0.78
N VAL A 151 19.03 8.37 -1.43
CA VAL A 151 18.97 9.38 -2.52
C VAL A 151 18.21 8.81 -3.73
N TYR A 152 18.42 7.54 -4.04
CA TYR A 152 17.79 6.88 -5.20
C TYR A 152 16.44 6.22 -4.87
N GLY A 153 15.98 6.28 -3.62
CA GLY A 153 14.76 5.59 -3.18
C GLY A 153 13.50 5.99 -3.95
N ILE A 154 13.40 7.27 -4.38
CA ILE A 154 12.25 7.75 -5.16
C ILE A 154 12.24 7.11 -6.55
N VAL A 155 13.38 7.09 -7.22
CA VAL A 155 13.52 6.49 -8.56
C VAL A 155 13.33 4.97 -8.50
N ALA A 156 13.97 4.34 -7.52
CA ALA A 156 13.83 2.91 -7.29
C ALA A 156 12.36 2.52 -7.03
N ASN A 157 11.65 3.26 -6.17
CA ASN A 157 10.24 3.02 -5.90
C ASN A 157 9.33 3.29 -7.10
N ALA A 158 9.65 4.28 -7.95
CA ALA A 158 8.90 4.56 -9.17
C ALA A 158 8.90 3.37 -10.14
N ILE A 159 9.93 2.54 -10.12
CA ILE A 159 10.07 1.33 -10.93
C ILE A 159 9.59 0.10 -10.15
N ALA A 160 10.08 -0.06 -8.92
CA ALA A 160 9.82 -1.23 -8.11
C ALA A 160 8.36 -1.41 -7.73
N VAL A 161 7.65 -0.32 -7.37
CA VAL A 161 6.24 -0.40 -6.92
C VAL A 161 5.32 -0.87 -8.05
N PRO A 162 5.36 -0.30 -9.29
CA PRO A 162 4.58 -0.83 -10.39
C PRO A 162 4.96 -2.26 -10.76
N LEU A 163 6.25 -2.57 -10.84
CA LEU A 163 6.71 -3.91 -11.19
C LEU A 163 6.26 -4.96 -10.17
N THR A 164 6.38 -4.64 -8.89
CA THR A 164 5.91 -5.51 -7.81
C THR A 164 4.39 -5.66 -7.86
N GLY A 165 3.66 -4.56 -7.99
CA GLY A 165 2.19 -4.55 -7.93
C GLY A 165 1.53 -5.22 -9.14
N PHE A 166 2.06 -5.01 -10.36
CA PHE A 166 1.43 -5.51 -11.60
C PHE A 166 2.02 -6.80 -12.13
N TRP A 167 3.23 -7.17 -11.71
CA TRP A 167 3.90 -8.38 -12.18
C TRP A 167 4.13 -9.38 -11.05
N ILE A 168 4.94 -9.04 -10.07
CA ILE A 168 5.36 -10.00 -9.04
C ILE A 168 4.17 -10.49 -8.20
N MET A 169 3.35 -9.57 -7.67
CA MET A 169 2.22 -9.93 -6.79
C MET A 169 1.11 -10.75 -7.48
N PRO A 170 0.67 -10.44 -8.71
CA PRO A 170 -0.31 -11.28 -9.40
C PRO A 170 0.20 -12.70 -9.66
N PHE A 171 1.47 -12.85 -10.08
CA PHE A 171 2.06 -14.17 -10.31
C PHE A 171 2.33 -14.92 -9.00
N ALA A 172 2.67 -14.24 -7.91
CA ALA A 172 2.75 -14.82 -6.58
C ALA A 172 1.39 -15.35 -6.10
N ALA A 173 0.32 -14.54 -6.26
CA ALA A 173 -1.02 -14.98 -5.92
C ALA A 173 -1.49 -16.15 -6.79
N LEU A 174 -1.17 -16.12 -8.10
CA LEU A 174 -1.49 -17.18 -9.03
C LEU A 174 -0.75 -18.47 -8.70
N SER A 175 0.53 -18.40 -8.30
CA SER A 175 1.30 -19.57 -7.89
C SER A 175 0.69 -20.26 -6.67
N LEU A 176 0.23 -19.48 -5.68
CA LEU A 176 -0.47 -20.03 -4.49
C LEU A 176 -1.80 -20.71 -4.86
N LEU A 177 -2.56 -20.14 -5.79
CA LEU A 177 -3.82 -20.74 -6.26
C LEU A 177 -3.59 -22.02 -7.06
N LEU A 178 -2.49 -22.12 -7.80
CA LEU A 178 -2.16 -23.30 -8.63
C LEU A 178 -1.40 -24.38 -7.86
N MET A 179 -0.87 -24.07 -6.69
CA MET A 179 -0.12 -24.98 -5.84
C MET A 179 -0.87 -26.30 -5.55
N PRO A 180 -2.18 -26.30 -5.22
CA PRO A 180 -2.92 -27.56 -4.99
C PRO A 180 -3.00 -28.46 -6.24
N PHE A 181 -2.79 -27.90 -7.44
CA PHE A 181 -2.87 -28.62 -8.73
C PHE A 181 -1.49 -29.00 -9.28
N GLY A 182 -0.39 -28.64 -8.60
CA GLY A 182 0.99 -28.89 -9.07
C GLY A 182 1.38 -28.08 -10.31
N LEU A 183 0.67 -26.98 -10.59
CA LEU A 183 0.87 -26.14 -11.77
C LEU A 183 1.54 -24.78 -11.43
N GLU A 184 2.10 -24.65 -10.23
CA GLU A 184 2.73 -23.42 -9.76
C GLU A 184 4.03 -23.06 -10.51
N GLY A 185 4.69 -24.03 -11.12
CA GLY A 185 6.05 -23.87 -11.68
C GLY A 185 6.17 -22.75 -12.72
N TRP A 186 5.22 -22.65 -13.66
CA TRP A 186 5.24 -21.60 -14.67
C TRP A 186 4.95 -20.19 -14.05
N ALA A 187 4.05 -20.11 -13.06
CA ALA A 187 3.75 -18.84 -12.38
C ALA A 187 4.95 -18.37 -11.55
N LEU A 188 5.66 -19.29 -10.88
CA LEU A 188 6.90 -19.01 -10.16
C LEU A 188 8.02 -18.55 -11.11
N THR A 189 8.14 -19.16 -12.29
CA THR A 189 9.12 -18.74 -13.31
C THR A 189 8.83 -17.31 -13.79
N ALA A 190 7.56 -17.00 -14.09
CA ALA A 190 7.16 -15.66 -14.51
C ALA A 190 7.38 -14.62 -13.40
N MET A 191 7.10 -14.97 -12.13
CA MET A 191 7.42 -14.16 -10.97
C MET A 191 8.93 -13.91 -10.85
N GLY A 192 9.74 -14.96 -11.08
CA GLY A 192 11.21 -14.89 -11.06
C GLY A 192 11.76 -13.85 -12.02
N TRP A 193 11.26 -13.78 -13.25
CA TRP A 193 11.66 -12.74 -14.22
C TRP A 193 11.39 -11.31 -13.69
N GLY A 194 10.28 -11.12 -12.97
CA GLY A 194 9.99 -9.83 -12.33
C GLY A 194 10.98 -9.50 -11.21
N CYS A 195 11.38 -10.51 -10.42
CA CYS A 195 12.37 -10.34 -9.36
C CYS A 195 13.76 -10.05 -9.94
N ASP A 196 14.15 -10.75 -11.02
CA ASP A 196 15.44 -10.53 -11.71
C ASP A 196 15.52 -9.11 -12.29
N ALA A 197 14.42 -8.64 -12.90
CA ALA A 197 14.33 -7.28 -13.42
C ALA A 197 14.39 -6.19 -12.33
N LEU A 198 14.06 -6.54 -11.08
CA LEU A 198 14.15 -5.64 -9.92
C LEU A 198 15.57 -5.58 -9.34
N LEU A 199 16.35 -6.65 -9.51
CA LEU A 199 17.71 -6.78 -9.00
C LEU A 199 18.78 -6.33 -10.00
N ALA A 200 18.42 -6.15 -11.28
CA ALA A 200 19.29 -5.67 -12.35
C ALA A 200 19.46 -4.14 -12.31
#